data_3a903dc41db6c855ae3c8610eda803e8
#
_entry.id   3a903dc41db6c855ae3c8610eda803e8
#
_cell.length_a   1.000
_cell.length_b   1.000
_cell.length_c   1.000
_cell.angle_alpha   90.00
_cell.angle_beta   90.00
_cell.angle_gamma   90.00
#
_symmetry.space_group_name_H-M   'P 1'
#
loop_
_entity.id
_entity.type
_entity.pdbx_description
1 polymer ?
#
loop_
_entity_poly.entity_id
_entity_poly.type
_entity_poly.pdbx_seq_one_letter_code
_entity_poly.pdbx_strand_id
1 'polypeptide(L)'
;MTNPVLEAIRSRRSTRRFTDEQITPEQLDLLLEAAIWAPSGGNNQTWLFTAIQNKEVLLRINALARAGFQTYIPDDDYPGKHGAKISSQREDYSFYYQAPTLIIASNRPGYENAMADCSLALENVFLAAEALGLGSCYINQLHWLREDEPLRAYLAELGIPRAHTICNAAAIGYRAAVSAAPARKDGTINIIR
;
A
#
# COMPACT_ATOMS: atom_id res chain seq x y z
N MET A 1 29.52 5.13 12.57
CA MET A 1 28.26 5.71 13.11
C MET A 1 27.09 5.02 12.43
N THR A 2 26.25 4.35 13.19
CA THR A 2 24.98 3.80 12.71
C THR A 2 23.99 4.96 12.59
N ASN A 3 23.32 5.07 11.44
CA ASN A 3 22.28 6.08 11.22
C ASN A 3 20.93 5.35 11.22
N PRO A 4 20.00 5.67 12.14
CA PRO A 4 18.76 4.93 12.30
C PRO A 4 17.88 4.95 11.03
N VAL A 5 17.92 6.02 10.23
CA VAL A 5 17.19 6.09 8.96
C VAL A 5 17.78 5.11 7.95
N LEU A 6 19.11 5.04 7.82
CA LEU A 6 19.77 4.08 6.92
C LEU A 6 19.57 2.64 7.39
N GLU A 7 19.46 2.40 8.68
CA GLU A 7 19.13 1.10 9.24
C GLU A 7 17.69 0.69 8.86
N ALA A 8 16.70 1.56 9.06
CA ALA A 8 15.33 1.31 8.66
C ALA A 8 15.21 1.00 7.15
N ILE A 9 15.90 1.79 6.30
CA ILE A 9 15.94 1.55 4.86
C ILE A 9 16.51 0.15 4.53
N ARG A 10 17.55 -0.28 5.24
CA ARG A 10 18.22 -1.57 4.99
C ARG A 10 17.45 -2.76 5.56
N SER A 11 16.80 -2.60 6.71
CA SER A 11 16.09 -3.68 7.42
C SER A 11 14.67 -3.89 6.92
N ARG A 12 13.98 -2.81 6.48
CA ARG A 12 12.59 -2.89 6.02
C ARG A 12 12.39 -3.99 4.96
N ARG A 13 11.33 -4.79 5.17
CA ARG A 13 10.90 -5.86 4.23
C ARG A 13 9.39 -5.77 3.96
N SER A 14 9.01 -6.25 2.78
CA SER A 14 7.59 -6.47 2.47
C SER A 14 7.06 -7.63 3.29
N THR A 15 6.27 -7.33 4.30
CA THR A 15 5.61 -8.30 5.17
C THR A 15 4.32 -8.78 4.51
N ARG A 16 4.14 -10.10 4.40
CA ARG A 16 2.95 -10.74 3.80
C ARG A 16 2.32 -11.78 4.72
N ARG A 17 2.70 -11.76 6.00
CA ARG A 17 2.12 -12.57 7.07
C ARG A 17 2.09 -11.72 8.32
N PHE A 18 0.89 -11.40 8.75
CA PHE A 18 0.63 -10.55 9.91
C PHE A 18 -0.01 -11.37 11.03
N THR A 19 0.09 -10.89 12.27
CA THR A 19 -0.74 -11.36 13.37
C THR A 19 -2.11 -10.71 13.29
N ASP A 20 -3.09 -11.23 14.05
CA ASP A 20 -4.43 -10.61 14.15
C ASP A 20 -4.44 -9.39 15.09
N GLU A 21 -3.32 -9.10 15.75
CA GLU A 21 -3.20 -7.98 16.68
C GLU A 21 -3.23 -6.65 15.92
N GLN A 22 -4.12 -5.75 16.39
CA GLN A 22 -4.25 -4.41 15.82
C GLN A 22 -3.14 -3.49 16.35
N ILE A 23 -2.59 -2.66 15.48
CA ILE A 23 -1.67 -1.58 15.88
C ILE A 23 -2.39 -0.57 16.78
N THR A 24 -1.65 0.09 17.67
CA THR A 24 -2.25 1.07 18.57
C THR A 24 -2.66 2.35 17.83
N PRO A 25 -3.61 3.14 18.37
CA PRO A 25 -3.96 4.44 17.80
C PRO A 25 -2.74 5.36 17.63
N GLU A 26 -1.84 5.39 18.60
CA GLU A 26 -0.63 6.21 18.57
C GLU A 26 0.34 5.77 17.46
N GLN A 27 0.45 4.46 17.22
CA GLN A 27 1.23 3.94 16.10
C GLN A 27 0.61 4.34 14.76
N LEU A 28 -0.72 4.27 14.62
CA LEU A 28 -1.42 4.71 13.42
C LEU A 28 -1.20 6.20 13.15
N ASP A 29 -1.32 7.03 14.18
CA ASP A 29 -1.12 8.49 14.09
C ASP A 29 0.31 8.81 13.60
N LEU A 30 1.32 8.15 14.15
CA LEU A 30 2.72 8.33 13.70
C LEU A 30 2.93 7.90 12.24
N LEU A 31 2.27 6.85 11.78
CA LEU A 31 2.34 6.41 10.38
C LEU A 31 1.68 7.43 9.43
N LEU A 32 0.52 7.97 9.81
CA LEU A 32 -0.18 8.97 9.02
C LEU A 32 0.56 10.32 9.04
N GLU A 33 1.14 10.70 10.16
CA GLU A 33 2.05 11.84 10.25
C GLU A 33 3.24 11.68 9.29
N ALA A 34 3.91 10.52 9.31
CA ALA A 34 5.01 10.25 8.38
C ALA A 34 4.58 10.39 6.91
N ALA A 35 3.36 9.96 6.57
CA ALA A 35 2.82 10.09 5.22
C ALA A 35 2.71 11.55 4.77
N ILE A 36 2.14 12.43 5.60
CA ILE A 36 1.92 13.84 5.23
C ILE A 36 3.21 14.68 5.18
N TRP A 37 4.30 14.19 5.77
CA TRP A 37 5.61 14.82 5.68
C TRP A 37 6.40 14.44 4.42
N ALA A 38 5.83 13.63 3.53
CA ALA A 38 6.47 13.34 2.26
C ALA A 38 6.53 14.58 1.35
N PRO A 39 7.52 14.67 0.45
CA PRO A 39 7.51 15.71 -0.57
C PRO A 39 6.39 15.47 -1.58
N SER A 40 5.84 16.57 -2.13
CA SER A 40 4.87 16.51 -3.23
C SER A 40 5.24 17.52 -4.30
N GLY A 41 4.89 17.25 -5.56
CA GLY A 41 5.17 18.15 -6.68
C GLY A 41 4.59 19.53 -6.43
N GLY A 42 5.46 20.57 -6.41
CA GLY A 42 5.07 21.94 -6.08
C GLY A 42 4.48 22.11 -4.67
N ASN A 43 4.74 21.18 -3.77
CA ASN A 43 4.14 21.15 -2.42
C ASN A 43 2.60 21.16 -2.44
N ASN A 44 1.99 20.51 -3.43
CA ASN A 44 0.53 20.55 -3.65
C ASN A 44 -0.27 19.80 -2.58
N GLN A 45 0.28 18.73 -1.97
CA GLN A 45 -0.33 17.97 -0.87
C GLN A 45 -1.80 17.58 -1.15
N THR A 46 -2.08 17.16 -2.38
CA THR A 46 -3.44 16.86 -2.87
C THR A 46 -3.89 15.42 -2.64
N TRP A 47 -3.05 14.62 -1.96
CA TRP A 47 -3.36 13.26 -1.55
C TRP A 47 -4.45 13.19 -0.48
N LEU A 48 -5.08 12.04 -0.38
CA LEU A 48 -5.93 11.64 0.73
C LEU A 48 -5.50 10.26 1.18
N PHE A 49 -5.20 10.11 2.47
CA PHE A 49 -4.90 8.83 3.10
C PHE A 49 -6.13 8.36 3.88
N THR A 50 -6.63 7.18 3.57
CA THR A 50 -7.76 6.56 4.25
C THR A 50 -7.28 5.32 4.98
N ALA A 51 -7.22 5.37 6.30
CA ALA A 51 -6.84 4.25 7.15
C ALA A 51 -8.08 3.43 7.54
N ILE A 52 -8.01 2.12 7.36
CA ILE A 52 -9.12 1.20 7.62
C ILE A 52 -8.62 0.11 8.57
N GLN A 53 -9.25 0.03 9.75
CA GLN A 53 -8.98 -0.95 10.81
C GLN A 53 -10.20 -1.83 11.12
N ASN A 54 -11.36 -1.48 10.55
CA ASN A 54 -12.58 -2.28 10.72
C ASN A 54 -12.49 -3.55 9.87
N LYS A 55 -12.52 -4.70 10.53
CA LYS A 55 -12.37 -6.01 9.91
C LYS A 55 -13.45 -6.30 8.86
N GLU A 56 -14.70 -5.92 9.13
CA GLU A 56 -15.82 -6.16 8.20
C GLU A 56 -15.66 -5.33 6.93
N VAL A 57 -15.21 -4.07 7.07
CA VAL A 57 -14.90 -3.18 5.95
C VAL A 57 -13.75 -3.76 5.11
N LEU A 58 -12.67 -4.23 5.74
CA LEU A 58 -11.55 -4.87 5.05
C LEU A 58 -11.98 -6.13 4.29
N LEU A 59 -12.80 -6.98 4.90
CA LEU A 59 -13.36 -8.17 4.24
C LEU A 59 -14.26 -7.80 3.07
N ARG A 60 -15.05 -6.73 3.18
CA ARG A 60 -15.92 -6.26 2.09
C ARG A 60 -15.10 -5.72 0.92
N ILE A 61 -14.07 -4.91 1.18
CA ILE A 61 -13.15 -4.44 0.12
C ILE A 61 -12.48 -5.64 -0.56
N ASN A 62 -12.03 -6.64 0.21
CA ASN A 62 -11.42 -7.85 -0.34
C ASN A 62 -12.36 -8.64 -1.24
N ALA A 63 -13.62 -8.78 -0.83
CA ALA A 63 -14.63 -9.47 -1.65
C ALA A 63 -14.89 -8.75 -2.98
N LEU A 64 -14.98 -7.40 -2.95
CA LEU A 64 -15.13 -6.58 -4.14
C LEU A 64 -13.89 -6.67 -5.04
N ALA A 65 -12.70 -6.57 -4.48
CA ALA A 65 -11.45 -6.71 -5.24
C ALA A 65 -11.34 -8.11 -5.87
N ARG A 66 -11.71 -9.18 -5.13
CA ARG A 66 -11.76 -10.54 -5.67
C ARG A 66 -12.70 -10.64 -6.86
N ALA A 67 -13.91 -10.11 -6.76
CA ALA A 67 -14.89 -10.11 -7.83
C ALA A 67 -14.40 -9.32 -9.05
N GLY A 68 -13.81 -8.13 -8.83
CA GLY A 68 -13.22 -7.31 -9.88
C GLY A 68 -12.12 -8.06 -10.63
N PHE A 69 -11.20 -8.75 -9.93
CA PHE A 69 -10.14 -9.52 -10.58
C PHE A 69 -10.65 -10.74 -11.38
N GLN A 70 -11.79 -11.30 -11.04
CA GLN A 70 -12.36 -12.41 -11.83
C GLN A 70 -12.73 -11.98 -13.26
N THR A 71 -13.18 -10.72 -13.43
CA THR A 71 -13.52 -10.12 -14.71
C THR A 71 -12.39 -9.28 -15.32
N TYR A 72 -11.35 -8.98 -14.54
CA TYR A 72 -10.22 -8.15 -14.94
C TYR A 72 -9.47 -8.74 -16.13
N ILE A 73 -9.22 -7.92 -17.13
CA ILE A 73 -8.38 -8.24 -18.29
C ILE A 73 -7.10 -7.41 -18.15
N PRO A 74 -5.93 -8.04 -17.92
CA PRO A 74 -4.67 -7.31 -17.90
C PRO A 74 -4.44 -6.57 -19.20
N ASP A 75 -4.08 -5.31 -19.12
CA ASP A 75 -3.82 -4.41 -20.25
C ASP A 75 -2.36 -4.46 -20.75
N ASP A 76 -1.52 -5.22 -20.07
CA ASP A 76 -0.12 -5.45 -20.40
C ASP A 76 0.37 -6.81 -19.85
N ASP A 77 1.60 -7.17 -20.20
CA ASP A 77 2.24 -8.45 -19.78
C ASP A 77 2.87 -8.37 -18.38
N TYR A 78 2.52 -7.38 -17.55
CA TYR A 78 3.09 -7.28 -16.21
C TYR A 78 2.67 -8.48 -15.34
N PRO A 79 3.63 -9.32 -14.89
CA PRO A 79 3.32 -10.57 -14.20
C PRO A 79 2.48 -10.39 -12.93
N GLY A 80 2.59 -9.22 -12.28
CA GLY A 80 1.81 -8.90 -11.08
C GLY A 80 0.31 -8.83 -11.34
N LYS A 81 -0.14 -8.28 -12.49
CA LYS A 81 -1.56 -8.21 -12.87
C LYS A 81 -2.14 -9.59 -13.15
N HIS A 82 -1.40 -10.40 -13.91
CA HIS A 82 -1.78 -11.80 -14.17
C HIS A 82 -1.80 -12.63 -12.89
N GLY A 83 -0.80 -12.45 -12.02
CA GLY A 83 -0.74 -13.12 -10.72
C GLY A 83 -1.90 -12.73 -9.79
N ALA A 84 -2.33 -11.48 -9.79
CA ALA A 84 -3.49 -11.03 -9.02
C ALA A 84 -4.77 -11.70 -9.50
N LYS A 85 -4.99 -11.78 -10.83
CA LYS A 85 -6.12 -12.48 -11.42
C LYS A 85 -6.14 -13.96 -11.06
N ILE A 86 -5.02 -14.65 -11.19
CA ILE A 86 -4.91 -16.08 -10.84
C ILE A 86 -5.17 -16.29 -9.34
N SER A 87 -4.55 -15.48 -8.48
CA SER A 87 -4.70 -15.62 -7.04
C SER A 87 -6.12 -15.31 -6.55
N SER A 88 -6.86 -14.43 -7.24
CA SER A 88 -8.25 -14.10 -6.90
C SER A 88 -9.21 -15.30 -7.01
N GLN A 89 -8.82 -16.37 -7.72
CA GLN A 89 -9.60 -17.61 -7.83
C GLN A 89 -9.48 -18.52 -6.61
N ARG A 90 -8.47 -18.27 -5.74
CA ARG A 90 -8.26 -19.06 -4.53
C ARG A 90 -9.27 -18.69 -3.46
N GLU A 91 -9.64 -19.66 -2.62
CA GLU A 91 -10.56 -19.45 -1.50
C GLU A 91 -9.98 -18.52 -0.43
N ASP A 92 -8.66 -18.65 -0.18
CA ASP A 92 -7.90 -17.86 0.80
C ASP A 92 -7.38 -16.53 0.27
N TYR A 93 -7.91 -16.05 -0.87
CA TYR A 93 -7.46 -14.80 -1.46
C TYR A 93 -7.60 -13.61 -0.51
N SER A 94 -6.50 -12.90 -0.33
CA SER A 94 -6.46 -11.61 0.36
C SER A 94 -5.43 -10.72 -0.32
N PHE A 95 -5.87 -9.65 -0.98
CA PHE A 95 -4.96 -8.72 -1.63
C PHE A 95 -4.11 -7.94 -0.62
N TYR A 96 -4.57 -7.81 0.62
CA TYR A 96 -3.91 -7.10 1.71
C TYR A 96 -3.27 -8.05 2.74
N TYR A 97 -3.14 -9.35 2.44
CA TYR A 97 -2.50 -10.37 3.27
C TYR A 97 -3.10 -10.49 4.67
N GLN A 98 -4.38 -10.22 4.83
CA GLN A 98 -5.12 -10.22 6.11
C GLN A 98 -4.51 -9.28 7.16
N ALA A 99 -3.76 -8.24 6.74
CA ALA A 99 -3.24 -7.24 7.66
C ALA A 99 -4.39 -6.54 8.41
N PRO A 100 -4.25 -6.28 9.73
CA PRO A 100 -5.32 -5.65 10.50
C PRO A 100 -5.56 -4.18 10.14
N THR A 101 -4.60 -3.53 9.47
CA THR A 101 -4.71 -2.14 9.01
C THR A 101 -4.37 -2.05 7.52
N LEU A 102 -5.20 -1.32 6.77
CA LEU A 102 -4.97 -0.94 5.38
C LEU A 102 -5.00 0.59 5.27
N ILE A 103 -3.96 1.20 4.72
CA ILE A 103 -3.93 2.63 4.40
C ILE A 103 -4.02 2.77 2.88
N ILE A 104 -5.10 3.35 2.37
CA ILE A 104 -5.29 3.62 0.94
C ILE A 104 -4.85 5.05 0.66
N ALA A 105 -3.95 5.23 -0.31
CA ALA A 105 -3.54 6.54 -0.81
C ALA A 105 -4.25 6.83 -2.13
N SER A 106 -4.96 7.94 -2.19
CA SER A 106 -5.64 8.44 -3.37
C SER A 106 -5.28 9.90 -3.62
N ASN A 107 -5.45 10.37 -4.85
CA ASN A 107 -5.12 11.73 -5.21
C ASN A 107 -6.13 12.28 -6.23
N ARG A 108 -6.19 13.62 -6.34
CA ARG A 108 -7.09 14.31 -7.27
C ARG A 108 -6.87 13.86 -8.72
N PRO A 109 -7.91 13.87 -9.57
CA PRO A 109 -7.80 13.48 -10.96
C PRO A 109 -6.94 14.49 -11.76
N GLY A 110 -6.30 13.99 -12.83
CA GLY A 110 -5.55 14.84 -13.76
C GLY A 110 -4.27 15.46 -13.19
N TYR A 111 -3.83 15.05 -12.00
CA TYR A 111 -2.56 15.48 -11.42
C TYR A 111 -1.46 14.47 -11.76
N GLU A 112 -0.51 14.88 -12.59
CA GLU A 112 0.51 14.01 -13.17
C GLU A 112 1.38 13.33 -12.10
N ASN A 113 1.73 14.06 -11.03
CA ASN A 113 2.55 13.52 -9.94
C ASN A 113 1.76 12.68 -8.92
N ALA A 114 0.46 12.44 -9.12
CA ALA A 114 -0.39 11.76 -8.15
C ALA A 114 0.20 10.43 -7.65
N MET A 115 0.66 9.58 -8.56
CA MET A 115 1.26 8.28 -8.23
C MET A 115 2.60 8.44 -7.52
N ALA A 116 3.45 9.35 -7.98
CA ALA A 116 4.77 9.59 -7.40
C ALA A 116 4.63 10.11 -5.96
N ASP A 117 3.81 11.14 -5.75
CA ASP A 117 3.59 11.74 -4.43
C ASP A 117 3.02 10.72 -3.43
N CYS A 118 1.99 9.95 -3.83
CA CYS A 118 1.43 8.90 -2.99
C CYS A 118 2.44 7.78 -2.69
N SER A 119 3.31 7.45 -3.64
CA SER A 119 4.32 6.40 -3.44
C SER A 119 5.42 6.87 -2.48
N LEU A 120 5.85 8.13 -2.57
CA LEU A 120 6.81 8.72 -1.63
C LEU A 120 6.22 8.78 -0.21
N ALA A 121 4.94 9.15 -0.10
CA ALA A 121 4.24 9.17 1.18
C ALA A 121 4.15 7.77 1.81
N LEU A 122 3.82 6.74 1.01
CA LEU A 122 3.80 5.37 1.53
C LEU A 122 5.20 4.83 1.86
N GLU A 123 6.27 5.27 1.19
CA GLU A 123 7.63 4.88 1.62
C GLU A 123 7.96 5.46 2.99
N ASN A 124 7.55 6.70 3.30
CA ASN A 124 7.67 7.23 4.66
C ASN A 124 6.90 6.37 5.68
N VAL A 125 5.67 5.94 5.35
CA VAL A 125 4.90 5.01 6.18
C VAL A 125 5.65 3.70 6.40
N PHE A 126 6.28 3.14 5.38
CA PHE A 126 7.02 1.88 5.49
C PHE A 126 8.27 2.00 6.36
N LEU A 127 8.99 3.11 6.27
CA LEU A 127 10.16 3.37 7.12
C LEU A 127 9.75 3.63 8.57
N ALA A 128 8.68 4.38 8.79
CA ALA A 128 8.10 4.58 10.12
C ALA A 128 7.60 3.26 10.72
N ALA A 129 6.92 2.42 9.94
CA ALA A 129 6.48 1.09 10.38
C ALA A 129 7.67 0.22 10.81
N GLU A 130 8.76 0.23 10.03
CA GLU A 130 9.99 -0.49 10.37
C GLU A 130 10.57 0.01 11.69
N ALA A 131 10.65 1.33 11.88
CA ALA A 131 11.17 1.94 13.11
C ALA A 131 10.30 1.62 14.33
N LEU A 132 9.00 1.43 14.14
CA LEU A 132 8.03 1.04 15.17
C LEU A 132 7.96 -0.48 15.40
N GLY A 133 8.79 -1.28 14.74
CA GLY A 133 8.76 -2.75 14.83
C GLY A 133 7.60 -3.40 14.10
N LEU A 134 6.85 -2.64 13.29
CA LEU A 134 5.71 -3.12 12.51
C LEU A 134 6.15 -3.69 11.16
N GLY A 135 5.30 -4.54 10.58
CA GLY A 135 5.40 -5.00 9.21
C GLY A 135 4.60 -4.12 8.26
N SER A 136 5.10 -3.97 7.05
CA SER A 136 4.42 -3.23 5.98
C SER A 136 4.56 -3.94 4.63
N CYS A 137 3.56 -3.74 3.74
CA CYS A 137 3.64 -4.20 2.35
C CYS A 137 2.94 -3.22 1.42
N TYR A 138 3.61 -2.87 0.33
CA TYR A 138 3.02 -2.08 -0.73
C TYR A 138 1.98 -2.89 -1.51
N ILE A 139 0.80 -2.30 -1.72
CA ILE A 139 -0.34 -2.90 -2.42
C ILE A 139 -0.73 -2.02 -3.61
N ASN A 140 -0.61 -2.54 -4.81
CA ASN A 140 -1.04 -1.88 -6.04
C ASN A 140 -2.32 -2.49 -6.65
N GLN A 141 -2.86 -3.55 -6.09
CA GLN A 141 -4.03 -4.24 -6.65
C GLN A 141 -5.27 -3.34 -6.73
N LEU A 142 -5.49 -2.46 -5.75
CA LEU A 142 -6.60 -1.49 -5.80
C LEU A 142 -6.43 -0.47 -6.93
N HIS A 143 -5.19 -0.12 -7.27
CA HIS A 143 -4.91 0.74 -8.43
C HIS A 143 -5.27 0.06 -9.75
N TRP A 144 -5.03 -1.23 -9.89
CA TRP A 144 -5.41 -1.97 -11.11
C TRP A 144 -6.93 -2.08 -11.28
N LEU A 145 -7.68 -2.05 -10.17
CA LEU A 145 -9.14 -2.04 -10.15
C LEU A 145 -9.74 -0.63 -9.99
N ARG A 146 -8.96 0.42 -10.25
CA ARG A 146 -9.41 1.81 -10.04
C ARG A 146 -10.65 2.21 -10.84
N GLU A 147 -10.98 1.48 -11.91
CA GLU A 147 -12.16 1.71 -12.74
C GLU A 147 -13.30 0.69 -12.44
N ASP A 148 -13.09 -0.23 -11.50
CA ASP A 148 -14.12 -1.21 -11.10
C ASP A 148 -15.25 -0.51 -10.34
N GLU A 149 -16.43 -0.39 -10.94
CA GLU A 149 -17.53 0.39 -10.39
C GLU A 149 -18.04 -0.08 -9.01
N PRO A 150 -18.25 -1.38 -8.74
CA PRO A 150 -18.67 -1.83 -7.42
C PRO A 150 -17.64 -1.48 -6.32
N LEU A 151 -16.35 -1.63 -6.61
CA LEU A 151 -15.27 -1.27 -5.69
C LEU A 151 -15.23 0.26 -5.48
N ARG A 152 -15.31 1.05 -6.56
CA ARG A 152 -15.30 2.50 -6.51
C ARG A 152 -16.48 3.08 -5.72
N ALA A 153 -17.67 2.53 -5.93
CA ALA A 153 -18.87 2.94 -5.19
C ALA A 153 -18.68 2.73 -3.68
N TYR A 154 -18.20 1.56 -3.29
CA TYR A 154 -17.96 1.25 -1.88
C TYR A 154 -16.86 2.11 -1.25
N LEU A 155 -15.75 2.34 -1.97
CA LEU A 155 -14.69 3.23 -1.48
C LEU A 155 -15.18 4.68 -1.30
N ALA A 156 -16.12 5.13 -2.11
CA ALA A 156 -16.75 6.45 -1.96
C ALA A 156 -17.63 6.54 -0.70
N GLU A 157 -18.34 5.47 -0.33
CA GLU A 157 -19.08 5.39 0.94
C GLU A 157 -18.14 5.50 2.15
N LEU A 158 -16.89 5.07 2.01
CA LEU A 158 -15.84 5.18 3.02
C LEU A 158 -15.14 6.55 3.04
N GLY A 159 -15.59 7.52 2.22
CA GLY A 159 -15.06 8.89 2.19
C GLY A 159 -13.94 9.11 1.17
N ILE A 160 -13.60 8.16 0.32
CA ILE A 160 -12.65 8.38 -0.79
C ILE A 160 -13.42 9.00 -1.97
N PRO A 161 -13.16 10.26 -2.37
CA PRO A 161 -13.92 10.91 -3.42
C PRO A 161 -13.93 10.10 -4.72
N ARG A 162 -15.10 9.94 -5.36
CA ARG A 162 -15.20 9.17 -6.63
C ARG A 162 -14.29 9.73 -7.72
N ALA A 163 -14.03 11.02 -7.71
CA ALA A 163 -13.14 11.66 -8.66
C ALA A 163 -11.65 11.32 -8.41
N HIS A 164 -11.27 10.94 -7.18
CA HIS A 164 -9.88 10.62 -6.89
C HIS A 164 -9.42 9.35 -7.63
N THR A 165 -8.20 9.37 -8.12
CA THR A 165 -7.49 8.16 -8.56
C THR A 165 -6.99 7.39 -7.34
N ILE A 166 -7.28 6.10 -7.23
CA ILE A 166 -6.63 5.23 -6.27
C ILE A 166 -5.21 4.98 -6.77
N CYS A 167 -4.21 5.50 -6.04
CA CYS A 167 -2.82 5.38 -6.43
C CYS A 167 -2.24 4.03 -5.95
N ASN A 168 -2.32 3.76 -4.65
CA ASN A 168 -1.73 2.57 -4.03
C ASN A 168 -2.28 2.40 -2.62
N ALA A 169 -1.85 1.34 -1.92
CA ALA A 169 -2.19 1.15 -0.52
C ALA A 169 -1.04 0.49 0.24
N ALA A 170 -1.10 0.53 1.58
CA ALA A 170 -0.18 -0.11 2.49
C ALA A 170 -0.94 -1.08 3.41
N ALA A 171 -0.55 -2.35 3.42
CA ALA A 171 -0.94 -3.32 4.44
C ALA A 171 0.00 -3.17 5.63
N ILE A 172 -0.52 -3.00 6.84
CA ILE A 172 0.22 -2.70 8.07
C ILE A 172 -0.26 -3.58 9.22
N GLY A 173 0.67 -4.03 10.06
CA GLY A 173 0.38 -4.82 11.26
C GLY A 173 1.64 -5.39 11.90
N TYR A 174 1.50 -6.17 12.97
CA TYR A 174 2.62 -6.88 13.55
C TYR A 174 3.02 -8.09 12.69
N ARG A 175 4.33 -8.30 12.55
CA ARG A 175 4.88 -9.37 11.71
C ARG A 175 4.68 -10.74 12.34
N ALA A 176 4.03 -11.67 11.65
CA ALA A 176 4.01 -13.08 12.06
C ALA A 176 5.28 -13.84 11.64
N ALA A 177 6.07 -13.28 10.72
CA ALA A 177 7.36 -13.84 10.29
C ALA A 177 8.28 -12.73 9.75
N VAL A 178 9.58 -12.91 9.94
CA VAL A 178 10.62 -12.02 9.41
C VAL A 178 11.20 -12.63 8.15
N SER A 179 11.29 -11.84 7.08
CA SER A 179 11.91 -12.26 5.81
C SER A 179 13.37 -11.86 5.76
N ALA A 180 14.24 -12.72 5.26
CA ALA A 180 15.63 -12.40 5.00
C ALA A 180 15.76 -11.29 3.94
N ALA A 181 16.83 -10.49 4.03
CA ALA A 181 17.16 -9.51 3.03
C ALA A 181 17.60 -10.20 1.73
N PRO A 182 16.96 -9.95 0.57
CA PRO A 182 17.45 -10.46 -0.70
C PRO A 182 18.73 -9.72 -1.10
N ALA A 183 19.61 -10.41 -1.85
CA ALA A 183 20.75 -9.77 -2.47
C ALA A 183 20.31 -8.62 -3.39
N ARG A 184 21.13 -7.59 -3.50
CA ARG A 184 20.92 -6.49 -4.45
C ARG A 184 21.65 -6.83 -5.76
N LYS A 185 21.06 -6.40 -6.88
CA LYS A 185 21.68 -6.58 -8.20
C LYS A 185 22.84 -5.60 -8.35
N ASP A 186 23.94 -6.10 -8.91
CA ASP A 186 25.07 -5.29 -9.30
C ASP A 186 24.74 -4.45 -10.54
N GLY A 187 25.53 -3.40 -10.79
CA GLY A 187 25.39 -2.56 -11.99
C GLY A 187 24.18 -1.63 -12.02
N THR A 188 23.52 -1.43 -10.85
CA THR A 188 22.35 -0.52 -10.75
C THR A 188 22.73 0.92 -10.39
N ILE A 189 24.04 1.21 -10.22
CA ILE A 189 24.56 2.54 -9.86
C ILE A 189 25.57 2.96 -10.92
N ASN A 190 25.38 4.16 -11.48
CA ASN A 190 26.35 4.81 -12.35
C ASN A 190 26.79 6.14 -11.72
N ILE A 191 28.10 6.38 -11.62
CA ILE A 191 28.68 7.59 -11.03
C ILE A 191 29.52 8.29 -12.07
N ILE A 192 29.19 9.52 -12.40
CA ILE A 192 29.99 10.42 -13.25
C ILE A 192 30.61 11.48 -12.34
N ARG A 193 31.95 11.59 -12.37
CA ARG A 193 32.74 12.54 -11.54
C ARG A 193 33.53 13.49 -12.41
#